data_a195f88acc9c8a4a554245dff6357ae1
#
_entry.id   a195f88acc9c8a4a554245dff6357ae1
#
_cell.length_a   1.000
_cell.length_b   1.000
_cell.length_c   1.000
_cell.angle_alpha   90.00
_cell.angle_beta   90.00
_cell.angle_gamma   90.00
#
_symmetry.space_group_name_H-M   'P 1'
#
loop_
_entity.id
_entity.type
_entity.pdbx_description
1 polymer ?
#
loop_
_entity_poly.entity_id
_entity_poly.type
_entity_poly.pdbx_seq_one_letter_code
_entity_poly.pdbx_strand_id
1 'polypeptide(L)'
;LRRTARLLVFAVPAAGCAVWTILAGKDVNWDLLNYHYYLPFELVAGRLEQDFFAASAQSYLNPVGYLPFYLMVSSGWHSVLASVVLAIAHSSSLALLFLLAWRLFAHLPE
;
A
#
# COMPACT_ATOMS: atom_id res chain seq x y z
N LEU A 1 19.15 -18.69 4.53
CA LEU A 1 18.12 -18.50 5.59
C LEU A 1 17.32 -19.80 5.77
N ARG A 2 17.18 -20.26 7.03
CA ARG A 2 16.31 -21.39 7.40
C ARG A 2 14.85 -21.03 7.10
N ARG A 3 13.99 -22.03 6.87
CA ARG A 3 12.56 -21.83 6.54
C ARG A 3 11.85 -20.92 7.56
N THR A 4 12.08 -21.14 8.84
CA THR A 4 11.51 -20.32 9.92
C THR A 4 11.96 -18.86 9.84
N ALA A 5 13.24 -18.59 9.57
CA ALA A 5 13.74 -17.24 9.41
C ALA A 5 13.11 -16.51 8.23
N ARG A 6 12.85 -17.20 7.11
CA ARG A 6 12.14 -16.61 5.98
C ARG A 6 10.71 -16.20 6.33
N LEU A 7 10.00 -17.03 7.09
CA LEU A 7 8.65 -16.68 7.56
C LEU A 7 8.67 -15.45 8.46
N LEU A 8 9.64 -15.35 9.37
CA LEU A 8 9.78 -14.19 10.26
C LEU A 8 10.10 -12.90 9.50
N VAL A 9 10.87 -12.96 8.41
CA VAL A 9 11.17 -11.80 7.57
C VAL A 9 9.90 -11.16 7.00
N PHE A 10 8.85 -11.92 6.73
CA PHE A 10 7.56 -11.40 6.28
C PHE A 10 6.62 -11.11 7.45
N ALA A 11 6.55 -11.98 8.44
CA ALA A 11 5.59 -11.88 9.53
C ALA A 11 5.87 -10.69 10.46
N VAL A 12 7.13 -10.39 10.74
CA VAL A 12 7.49 -9.30 11.68
C VAL A 12 7.13 -7.92 11.10
N PRO A 13 7.53 -7.56 9.87
CA PRO A 13 7.09 -6.30 9.27
C PRO A 13 5.56 -6.22 9.12
N ALA A 14 4.90 -7.31 8.72
CA ALA A 14 3.45 -7.35 8.57
C ALA A 14 2.73 -7.06 9.89
N ALA A 15 3.13 -7.73 10.97
CA ALA A 15 2.58 -7.48 12.30
C ALA A 15 2.87 -6.05 12.79
N GLY A 16 4.10 -5.57 12.62
CA GLY A 16 4.49 -4.22 12.99
C GLY A 16 3.69 -3.14 12.26
N CYS A 17 3.54 -3.26 10.94
CA CYS A 17 2.75 -2.34 10.13
C CYS A 17 1.26 -2.39 10.48
N ALA A 18 0.70 -3.58 10.72
CA ALA A 18 -0.69 -3.73 11.12
C ALA A 18 -0.96 -3.08 12.49
N VAL A 19 -0.11 -3.34 13.49
CA VAL A 19 -0.21 -2.73 14.82
C VAL A 19 -0.08 -1.21 14.72
N TRP A 20 0.91 -0.71 13.99
CA TRP A 20 1.09 0.72 13.78
C TRP A 20 -0.17 1.36 13.16
N THR A 21 -0.72 0.75 12.12
CA THR A 21 -1.93 1.25 11.45
C THR A 21 -3.13 1.32 12.39
N ILE A 22 -3.30 0.31 13.26
CA ILE A 22 -4.38 0.30 14.26
C ILE A 22 -4.19 1.42 15.30
N LEU A 23 -2.95 1.63 15.76
CA LEU A 23 -2.62 2.65 16.75
C LEU A 23 -2.69 4.07 16.17
N ALA A 24 -2.24 4.27 14.93
CA ALA A 24 -2.31 5.55 14.22
C ALA A 24 -3.75 5.93 13.86
N GLY A 25 -4.62 4.93 13.67
CA GLY A 25 -6.01 5.15 13.35
C GLY A 25 -6.25 5.53 11.89
N LYS A 26 -7.35 6.25 11.67
CA LYS A 26 -7.81 6.63 10.33
C LYS A 26 -7.01 7.83 9.82
N ASP A 27 -6.33 7.65 8.71
CA ASP A 27 -5.75 8.76 7.95
C ASP A 27 -6.82 9.35 7.01
N VAL A 28 -7.03 10.65 7.10
CA VAL A 28 -7.95 11.41 6.22
C VAL A 28 -7.20 12.66 5.77
N ASN A 29 -6.23 12.46 4.89
CA ASN A 29 -5.49 13.56 4.31
C ASN A 29 -6.05 13.95 2.93
N TRP A 30 -5.57 15.07 2.41
CA TRP A 30 -5.97 15.59 1.11
C TRP A 30 -5.66 14.60 -0.03
N ASP A 31 -4.50 13.98 0.00
CA ASP A 31 -4.02 13.03 -1.01
C ASP A 31 -4.96 11.82 -1.12
N LEU A 32 -5.41 11.30 0.03
CA LEU A 32 -6.29 10.14 0.09
C LEU A 32 -7.58 10.36 -0.71
N LEU A 33 -8.21 11.52 -0.54
CA LEU A 33 -9.49 11.82 -1.17
C LEU A 33 -9.34 12.25 -2.63
N ASN A 34 -8.29 13.01 -2.96
CA ASN A 34 -8.16 13.65 -4.26
C ASN A 34 -7.58 12.74 -5.34
N TYR A 35 -6.59 11.91 -5.05
CA TYR A 35 -6.06 11.05 -6.11
C TYR A 35 -5.99 9.56 -5.75
N HIS A 36 -5.77 9.17 -4.50
CA HIS A 36 -5.79 7.75 -4.15
C HIS A 36 -7.18 7.11 -4.26
N TYR A 37 -8.24 7.90 -4.06
CA TYR A 37 -9.61 7.44 -4.21
C TYR A 37 -10.21 7.86 -5.56
N TYR A 38 -10.00 9.10 -5.98
CA TYR A 38 -10.67 9.68 -7.13
C TYR A 38 -10.17 9.12 -8.46
N LEU A 39 -8.86 8.95 -8.65
CA LEU A 39 -8.31 8.39 -9.89
C LEU A 39 -8.82 6.99 -10.23
N PRO A 40 -8.84 6.01 -9.30
CA PRO A 40 -9.47 4.73 -9.61
C PRO A 40 -10.97 4.83 -9.82
N PHE A 41 -11.67 5.76 -9.17
CA PHE A 41 -13.08 6.05 -9.49
C PHE A 41 -13.23 6.51 -10.95
N GLU A 42 -12.45 7.48 -11.42
CA GLU A 42 -12.47 7.94 -12.81
C GLU A 42 -12.23 6.78 -13.79
N LEU A 43 -11.26 5.91 -13.49
CA LEU A 43 -10.96 4.74 -14.32
C LEU A 43 -12.16 3.78 -14.39
N VAL A 44 -12.73 3.42 -13.24
CA VAL A 44 -13.85 2.46 -13.16
C VAL A 44 -15.14 3.04 -13.74
N ALA A 45 -15.38 4.35 -13.57
CA ALA A 45 -16.54 5.04 -14.08
C ALA A 45 -16.40 5.50 -15.56
N GLY A 46 -15.25 5.26 -16.19
CA GLY A 46 -14.99 5.69 -17.57
C GLY A 46 -14.94 7.20 -17.76
N ARG A 47 -14.47 7.94 -16.74
CA ARG A 47 -14.47 9.41 -16.70
C ARG A 47 -13.10 10.05 -16.93
N LEU A 48 -12.07 9.29 -17.24
CA LEU A 48 -10.69 9.77 -17.42
C LEU A 48 -10.54 10.91 -18.44
N GLU A 49 -11.44 11.00 -19.43
CA GLU A 49 -11.44 12.08 -20.42
C GLU A 49 -12.34 13.27 -20.04
N GLN A 50 -13.13 13.14 -18.97
CA GLN A 50 -14.11 14.14 -18.58
C GLN A 50 -13.65 14.96 -17.37
N ASP A 51 -13.00 14.33 -16.43
CA ASP A 51 -12.65 14.92 -15.13
C ASP A 51 -11.18 15.36 -15.09
N PHE A 52 -10.85 16.30 -15.95
CA PHE A 52 -9.49 16.82 -16.08
C PHE A 52 -9.07 17.61 -14.83
N PHE A 53 -7.85 17.34 -14.33
CA PHE A 53 -7.18 18.10 -13.26
C PHE A 53 -7.82 18.05 -11.86
N ALA A 54 -8.55 17.02 -11.51
CA ALA A 54 -9.10 16.87 -10.16
C ALA A 54 -8.02 16.98 -9.05
N ALA A 55 -6.80 16.53 -9.32
CA ALA A 55 -5.67 16.56 -8.40
C ALA A 55 -4.39 17.16 -9.02
N SER A 56 -4.51 18.10 -9.96
CA SER A 56 -3.37 18.75 -10.62
C SER A 56 -2.41 17.71 -11.26
N ALA A 57 -1.10 17.80 -11.02
CA ALA A 57 -0.11 16.89 -11.58
C ALA A 57 -0.33 15.41 -11.16
N GLN A 58 -0.90 15.16 -9.98
CA GLN A 58 -1.21 13.82 -9.50
C GLN A 58 -2.32 13.13 -10.32
N SER A 59 -3.13 13.87 -11.07
CA SER A 59 -4.13 13.30 -12.00
C SER A 59 -3.52 12.47 -13.12
N TYR A 60 -2.23 12.61 -13.38
CA TYR A 60 -1.50 11.80 -14.36
C TYR A 60 -0.84 10.55 -13.78
N LEU A 61 -0.99 10.27 -12.48
CA LEU A 61 -0.50 9.05 -11.88
C LEU A 61 -1.33 7.85 -12.35
N ASN A 62 -0.69 6.70 -12.44
CA ASN A 62 -1.39 5.48 -12.85
C ASN A 62 -2.41 5.04 -11.79
N PRO A 63 -3.72 5.07 -12.09
CA PRO A 63 -4.79 4.75 -11.13
C PRO A 63 -4.81 3.28 -10.71
N VAL A 64 -4.21 2.38 -11.48
CA VAL A 64 -4.24 0.92 -11.22
C VAL A 64 -3.65 0.58 -9.85
N GLY A 65 -2.60 1.31 -9.42
CA GLY A 65 -1.99 1.11 -8.10
C GLY A 65 -2.93 1.37 -6.92
N TYR A 66 -3.95 2.21 -7.11
CA TYR A 66 -4.92 2.59 -6.09
C TYR A 66 -6.22 1.78 -6.14
N LEU A 67 -6.43 0.95 -7.18
CA LEU A 67 -7.63 0.13 -7.33
C LEU A 67 -7.93 -0.75 -6.10
N PRO A 68 -6.97 -1.44 -5.48
CA PRO A 68 -7.28 -2.25 -4.30
C PRO A 68 -7.88 -1.43 -3.17
N PHE A 69 -7.35 -0.24 -2.90
CA PHE A 69 -7.89 0.68 -1.90
C PHE A 69 -9.32 1.12 -2.28
N TYR A 70 -9.51 1.59 -3.50
CA TYR A 70 -10.81 2.03 -4.01
C TYR A 70 -11.87 0.94 -3.90
N LEU A 71 -11.56 -0.28 -4.33
CA LEU A 71 -12.49 -1.41 -4.29
C LEU A 71 -12.91 -1.80 -2.87
N MET A 72 -11.97 -1.79 -1.92
CA MET A 72 -12.29 -2.04 -0.52
C MET A 72 -13.23 -0.97 0.05
N VAL A 73 -12.91 0.30 -0.17
CA VAL A 73 -13.71 1.42 0.34
C VAL A 73 -15.09 1.48 -0.32
N SER A 74 -15.16 1.38 -1.65
CA SER A 74 -16.43 1.39 -2.40
C SER A 74 -17.32 0.20 -2.09
N SER A 75 -16.74 -0.94 -1.66
CA SER A 75 -17.47 -2.11 -1.18
C SER A 75 -17.90 -2.01 0.29
N GLY A 76 -17.69 -0.87 0.95
CA GLY A 76 -18.14 -0.62 2.32
C GLY A 76 -17.26 -1.23 3.41
N TRP A 77 -15.99 -1.53 3.11
CA TRP A 77 -15.08 -2.02 4.14
C TRP A 77 -14.83 -0.97 5.22
N HIS A 78 -14.69 -1.43 6.46
CA HIS A 78 -14.27 -0.57 7.54
C HIS A 78 -12.88 0.02 7.24
N SER A 79 -12.73 1.35 7.38
CA SER A 79 -11.51 2.06 6.97
C SER A 79 -10.22 1.51 7.59
N VAL A 80 -10.25 1.20 8.89
CA VAL A 80 -9.08 0.61 9.58
C VAL A 80 -8.73 -0.76 9.00
N LEU A 81 -9.74 -1.58 8.66
CA LEU A 81 -9.49 -2.90 8.06
C LEU A 81 -8.84 -2.77 6.68
N ALA A 82 -9.36 -1.88 5.83
CA ALA A 82 -8.75 -1.60 4.52
C ALA A 82 -7.29 -1.13 4.67
N SER A 83 -7.03 -0.21 5.62
CA SER A 83 -5.68 0.29 5.91
C SER A 83 -4.75 -0.81 6.41
N VAL A 84 -5.22 -1.70 7.29
CA VAL A 84 -4.43 -2.85 7.79
C VAL A 84 -4.07 -3.81 6.66
N VAL A 85 -5.01 -4.13 5.78
CA VAL A 85 -4.75 -5.00 4.61
C VAL A 85 -3.69 -4.39 3.71
N LEU A 86 -3.79 -3.09 3.42
CA LEU A 86 -2.79 -2.37 2.62
C LEU A 86 -1.44 -2.30 3.31
N ALA A 87 -1.42 -2.04 4.63
CA ALA A 87 -0.19 -2.00 5.40
C ALA A 87 0.55 -3.35 5.38
N ILE A 88 -0.18 -4.46 5.51
CA ILE A 88 0.38 -5.81 5.37
C ILE A 88 0.93 -6.03 3.96
N ALA A 89 0.20 -5.64 2.92
CA ALA A 89 0.66 -5.76 1.54
C ALA A 89 1.94 -4.95 1.30
N HIS A 90 1.99 -3.69 1.74
CA HIS A 90 3.16 -2.83 1.62
C HIS A 90 4.35 -3.31 2.45
N SER A 91 4.12 -3.95 3.59
CA SER A 91 5.19 -4.51 4.43
C SER A 91 6.02 -5.59 3.71
N SER A 92 5.46 -6.22 2.67
CA SER A 92 6.20 -7.16 1.83
C SER A 92 7.42 -6.51 1.15
N SER A 93 7.37 -5.21 0.86
CA SER A 93 8.50 -4.46 0.30
C SER A 93 9.69 -4.43 1.26
N LEU A 94 9.44 -4.28 2.57
CA LEU A 94 10.49 -4.34 3.60
C LEU A 94 11.13 -5.72 3.65
N ALA A 95 10.32 -6.77 3.59
CA ALA A 95 10.79 -8.14 3.56
C ALA A 95 11.65 -8.43 2.31
N LEU A 96 11.20 -7.96 1.15
CA LEU A 96 11.94 -8.13 -0.11
C LEU A 96 13.26 -7.35 -0.11
N LEU A 97 13.27 -6.11 0.41
CA LEU A 97 14.49 -5.31 0.56
C LEU A 97 15.48 -5.99 1.50
N PHE A 98 15.01 -6.52 2.64
CA PHE A 98 15.85 -7.28 3.56
C PHE A 98 16.46 -8.52 2.87
N LEU A 99 15.65 -9.30 2.14
CA LEU A 99 16.12 -10.49 1.42
C LEU A 99 17.12 -10.14 0.32
N LEU A 100 16.91 -9.03 -0.37
CA LEU A 100 17.85 -8.51 -1.37
C LEU A 100 19.17 -8.12 -0.72
N ALA A 101 19.11 -7.30 0.33
CA ALA A 101 20.30 -6.90 1.08
C ALA A 101 21.06 -8.13 1.64
N TRP A 102 20.33 -9.07 2.23
CA TRP A 102 20.92 -10.33 2.68
C TRP A 102 21.68 -11.06 1.57
N ARG A 103 21.11 -11.16 0.38
CA ARG A 103 21.78 -11.81 -0.76
C ARG A 103 23.00 -11.05 -1.25
N LEU A 104 22.93 -9.72 -1.29
CA LEU A 104 24.03 -8.89 -1.78
C LEU A 104 25.22 -8.84 -0.82
N PHE A 105 24.96 -8.84 0.50
CA PHE A 105 25.99 -8.60 1.51
C PHE A 105 26.39 -9.87 2.30
N ALA A 106 25.70 -11.00 2.12
CA ALA A 106 25.96 -12.23 2.87
C ALA A 106 27.36 -12.85 2.64
N HIS A 107 28.09 -12.40 1.64
CA HIS A 107 29.43 -12.86 1.30
C HIS A 107 30.51 -11.80 1.56
N LEU A 108 30.17 -10.66 2.15
CA LEU A 108 31.17 -9.71 2.59
C LEU A 108 31.78 -10.24 3.89
N PRO A 109 33.12 -10.23 4.04
CA PRO A 109 33.78 -10.58 5.30
C PRO A 109 33.36 -9.56 6.39
N GLU A 110 33.20 -10.07 7.62
CA GLU A 110 32.96 -9.24 8.80
C GLU A 110 34.19 -8.38 9.12
#